data_ee3b15036ac2b4940846e1b2cbca8b53
#
_entry.id   ee3b15036ac2b4940846e1b2cbca8b53
#
_cell.length_a   1.000
_cell.length_b   1.000
_cell.length_c   1.000
_cell.angle_alpha   90.00
_cell.angle_beta   90.00
_cell.angle_gamma   90.00
#
_symmetry.space_group_name_H-M   'P 1'
#
loop_
_entity.id
_entity.type
_entity.pdbx_description
1 polymer ?
#
loop_
_entity_poly.entity_id
_entity_poly.type
_entity_poly.pdbx_seq_one_letter_code
_entity_poly.pdbx_strand_id
1 'polypeptide(L)'
;MNALTAALKEELNVEMISLGGLQVPESVVVSWGIMLFLVVVSILLTRNLKVDHISRRQAILELVVTTIDNFFTGLLGEQGRRYVPYLMTVALYIACANLIGVFGIKPPTKDLNVTAALALMSICLIEYSGVHARGGKGFLKSLTAPT
;
A
#
# COMPACT_ATOMS: atom_id res chain seq x y z
N MET A 1 -28.84 1.07 22.80
CA MET A 1 -27.59 1.84 22.66
C MET A 1 -26.36 1.03 23.12
N ASN A 2 -26.49 0.15 24.12
CA ASN A 2 -25.36 -0.61 24.68
C ASN A 2 -24.86 -1.78 23.83
N ALA A 3 -25.71 -2.41 23.03
CA ALA A 3 -25.31 -3.54 22.16
C ALA A 3 -24.44 -3.09 20.97
N LEU A 4 -24.75 -1.94 20.38
CA LEU A 4 -23.97 -1.35 19.29
C LEU A 4 -22.58 -0.89 19.76
N THR A 5 -22.52 -0.29 20.96
CA THR A 5 -21.25 0.14 21.55
C THR A 5 -20.39 -1.04 21.99
N ALA A 6 -20.99 -2.15 22.41
CA ALA A 6 -20.28 -3.39 22.72
C ALA A 6 -19.71 -4.04 21.45
N ALA A 7 -20.52 -4.17 20.41
CA ALA A 7 -20.08 -4.70 19.12
C ALA A 7 -18.97 -3.83 18.46
N LEU A 8 -19.10 -2.51 18.54
CA LEU A 8 -18.05 -1.60 18.08
C LEU A 8 -16.76 -1.72 18.90
N LYS A 9 -16.87 -1.90 20.21
CA LYS A 9 -15.69 -2.12 21.05
C LYS A 9 -15.00 -3.46 20.75
N GLU A 10 -15.76 -4.50 20.44
CA GLU A 10 -15.23 -5.82 20.09
C GLU A 10 -14.54 -5.80 18.72
N GLU A 11 -15.13 -5.11 17.73
CA GLU A 11 -14.53 -4.91 16.39
C GLU A 11 -13.30 -4.00 16.42
N LEU A 12 -13.27 -2.99 17.30
CA LEU A 12 -12.16 -2.07 17.48
C LEU A 12 -11.10 -2.56 18.48
N ASN A 13 -11.37 -3.71 19.15
CA ASN A 13 -10.42 -4.28 20.10
C ASN A 13 -9.25 -4.89 19.34
N VAL A 14 -8.11 -4.21 19.42
CA VAL A 14 -6.85 -4.66 18.81
C VAL A 14 -6.26 -5.73 19.73
N GLU A 15 -6.21 -6.96 19.25
CA GLU A 15 -5.53 -8.04 19.95
C GLU A 15 -4.03 -7.76 19.98
N MET A 16 -3.45 -7.81 21.19
CA MET A 16 -2.03 -7.56 21.41
C MET A 16 -1.29 -8.89 21.48
N ILE A 17 -0.24 -9.04 20.69
CA ILE A 17 0.67 -10.20 20.74
C ILE A 17 1.92 -9.80 21.50
N SER A 18 2.31 -10.56 22.51
CA SER A 18 3.56 -10.34 23.22
C SER A 18 4.74 -10.99 22.47
N LEU A 19 5.54 -10.16 21.83
CA LEU A 19 6.79 -10.56 21.19
C LEU A 19 7.97 -10.12 22.07
N GLY A 20 8.51 -11.06 22.85
CA GLY A 20 9.72 -10.82 23.64
C GLY A 20 9.65 -9.67 24.65
N GLY A 21 8.47 -9.37 25.23
CA GLY A 21 8.25 -8.30 26.20
C GLY A 21 7.68 -7.00 25.62
N LEU A 22 7.55 -6.91 24.30
CA LEU A 22 6.84 -5.84 23.62
C LEU A 22 5.43 -6.29 23.24
N GLN A 23 4.43 -5.50 23.58
CA GLN A 23 3.05 -5.73 23.14
C GLN A 23 2.87 -5.07 21.77
N VAL A 24 2.71 -5.91 20.74
CA VAL A 24 2.54 -5.45 19.35
C VAL A 24 1.13 -5.83 18.88
N PRO A 25 0.38 -4.93 18.25
CA PRO A 25 -0.91 -5.25 17.66
C PRO A 25 -0.79 -6.39 16.63
N GLU A 26 -1.75 -7.32 16.65
CA GLU A 26 -1.81 -8.43 15.68
C GLU A 26 -1.77 -7.91 14.23
N SER A 27 -2.47 -6.82 13.96
CA SER A 27 -2.51 -6.15 12.66
C SER A 27 -1.12 -5.76 12.12
N VAL A 28 -0.22 -5.32 13.02
CA VAL A 28 1.15 -4.97 12.66
C VAL A 28 1.96 -6.21 12.30
N VAL A 29 1.81 -7.31 13.05
CA VAL A 29 2.48 -8.59 12.76
C VAL A 29 2.01 -9.15 11.42
N VAL A 30 0.70 -9.12 11.16
CA VAL A 30 0.12 -9.52 9.86
C VAL A 30 0.63 -8.62 8.73
N SER A 31 0.72 -7.30 8.96
CA SER A 31 1.29 -6.36 7.98
C SER A 31 2.74 -6.70 7.63
N TRP A 32 3.57 -7.01 8.63
CA TRP A 32 4.95 -7.44 8.40
C TRP A 32 5.00 -8.75 7.60
N GLY A 33 4.12 -9.70 7.90
CA GLY A 33 3.99 -10.93 7.13
C GLY A 33 3.66 -10.68 5.66
N ILE A 34 2.71 -9.79 5.38
CA ILE A 34 2.33 -9.40 4.01
C ILE A 34 3.50 -8.73 3.28
N MET A 35 4.18 -7.79 3.95
CA MET A 35 5.33 -7.10 3.35
C MET A 35 6.45 -8.09 3.01
N LEU A 36 6.79 -8.98 3.94
CA LEU A 36 7.81 -10.01 3.72
C LEU A 36 7.40 -10.95 2.59
N PHE A 37 6.14 -11.38 2.54
CA PHE A 37 5.59 -12.20 1.46
C PHE A 37 5.72 -11.50 0.10
N LEU A 38 5.33 -10.24 -0.01
CA LEU A 38 5.44 -9.46 -1.24
C LEU A 38 6.90 -9.32 -1.70
N VAL A 39 7.82 -9.06 -0.77
CA VAL A 39 9.27 -8.96 -1.08
C VAL A 39 9.79 -10.30 -1.60
N VAL A 40 9.48 -11.40 -0.91
CA VAL A 40 9.92 -12.75 -1.32
C VAL A 40 9.35 -13.10 -2.69
N VAL A 41 8.06 -12.90 -2.91
CA VAL A 41 7.40 -13.15 -4.20
C VAL A 41 8.03 -12.30 -5.30
N SER A 42 8.28 -11.01 -5.06
CA SER A 42 8.93 -10.13 -6.02
C SER A 42 10.33 -10.64 -6.39
N ILE A 43 11.13 -11.03 -5.40
CA ILE A 43 12.47 -11.58 -5.63
C ILE A 43 12.39 -12.88 -6.44
N LEU A 44 11.48 -13.79 -6.09
CA LEU A 44 11.32 -15.07 -6.80
C LEU A 44 10.86 -14.87 -8.25
N LEU A 45 9.97 -13.92 -8.48
CA LEU A 45 9.46 -13.62 -9.82
C LEU A 45 10.51 -12.93 -10.70
N THR A 46 11.36 -12.09 -10.11
CA THR A 46 12.36 -11.31 -10.87
C THR A 46 13.72 -12.00 -10.98
N ARG A 47 13.96 -13.08 -10.20
CA ARG A 47 15.30 -13.72 -10.09
C ARG A 47 15.86 -14.29 -11.40
N ASN A 48 15.05 -14.67 -12.38
CA ASN A 48 15.47 -15.35 -13.61
C ASN A 48 14.91 -14.67 -14.88
N LEU A 49 14.81 -13.35 -14.87
CA LEU A 49 14.41 -12.60 -16.06
C LEU A 49 15.55 -12.64 -17.09
N LYS A 50 15.24 -13.14 -18.31
CA LYS A 50 16.18 -13.23 -19.42
C LYS A 50 15.68 -12.36 -20.58
N VAL A 51 16.62 -11.70 -21.26
CA VAL A 51 16.31 -10.81 -22.40
C VAL A 51 16.11 -11.61 -23.69
N ASP A 52 16.89 -12.70 -23.89
CA ASP A 52 16.92 -13.42 -25.18
C ASP A 52 15.90 -14.57 -25.29
N HIS A 53 15.49 -15.17 -24.17
CA HIS A 53 14.49 -16.24 -24.15
C HIS A 53 13.41 -15.97 -23.12
N ILE A 54 12.38 -15.24 -23.53
CA ILE A 54 11.26 -14.88 -22.67
C ILE A 54 10.44 -16.13 -22.33
N SER A 55 10.46 -16.55 -21.07
CA SER A 55 9.61 -17.63 -20.58
C SER A 55 8.15 -17.18 -20.48
N ARG A 56 7.19 -18.12 -20.61
CA ARG A 56 5.75 -17.80 -20.44
C ARG A 56 5.45 -17.10 -19.12
N ARG A 57 6.18 -17.45 -18.05
CA ARG A 57 6.06 -16.81 -16.72
C ARG A 57 6.48 -15.34 -16.78
N GLN A 58 7.57 -15.03 -17.44
CA GLN A 58 8.07 -13.67 -17.62
C GLN A 58 7.09 -12.84 -18.46
N ALA A 59 6.56 -13.41 -19.55
CA ALA A 59 5.57 -12.71 -20.38
C ALA A 59 4.29 -12.35 -19.62
N ILE A 60 3.80 -13.25 -18.76
CA ILE A 60 2.63 -12.97 -17.90
C ILE A 60 2.96 -11.89 -16.88
N LEU A 61 4.11 -11.98 -16.22
CA LEU A 61 4.56 -10.98 -15.24
C LEU A 61 4.70 -9.59 -15.87
N GLU A 62 5.32 -9.54 -17.04
CA GLU A 62 5.54 -8.32 -17.81
C GLU A 62 4.20 -7.71 -18.27
N LEU A 63 3.25 -8.54 -18.71
CA LEU A 63 1.90 -8.11 -19.05
C LEU A 63 1.18 -7.50 -17.84
N VAL A 64 1.22 -8.16 -16.68
CA VAL A 64 0.56 -7.67 -15.45
C VAL A 64 1.19 -6.37 -15.00
N VAL A 65 2.52 -6.30 -14.91
CA VAL A 65 3.23 -5.09 -14.47
C VAL A 65 2.98 -3.93 -15.43
N THR A 66 3.08 -4.18 -16.74
CA THR A 66 2.84 -3.15 -17.77
C THR A 66 1.39 -2.66 -17.75
N THR A 67 0.43 -3.56 -17.56
CA THR A 67 -0.99 -3.19 -17.47
C THR A 67 -1.25 -2.28 -16.28
N ILE A 68 -0.70 -2.61 -15.10
CA ILE A 68 -0.84 -1.80 -13.89
C ILE A 68 -0.09 -0.46 -14.05
N ASP A 69 1.12 -0.48 -14.60
CA ASP A 69 1.91 0.74 -14.88
C ASP A 69 1.15 1.69 -15.82
N ASN A 70 0.61 1.18 -16.92
CA ASN A 70 -0.19 1.96 -17.86
C ASN A 70 -1.46 2.52 -17.23
N PHE A 71 -2.12 1.74 -16.38
CA PHE A 71 -3.31 2.20 -15.64
C PHE A 71 -2.98 3.38 -14.74
N PHE A 72 -1.96 3.26 -13.90
CA PHE A 72 -1.56 4.37 -13.01
C PHE A 72 -0.97 5.55 -13.76
N THR A 73 -0.19 5.31 -14.82
CA THR A 73 0.34 6.38 -15.67
C THR A 73 -0.79 7.13 -16.37
N GLY A 74 -1.81 6.43 -16.84
CA GLY A 74 -3.00 7.04 -17.43
C GLY A 74 -3.79 7.92 -16.45
N LEU A 75 -3.83 7.55 -15.16
CA LEU A 75 -4.49 8.32 -14.12
C LEU A 75 -3.69 9.56 -13.68
N LEU A 76 -2.37 9.42 -13.57
CA LEU A 76 -1.48 10.45 -13.02
C LEU A 76 -0.91 11.40 -14.09
N GLY A 77 -0.96 10.98 -15.34
CA GLY A 77 -0.25 11.66 -16.44
C GLY A 77 1.28 11.46 -16.34
N GLU A 78 2.00 11.97 -17.36
CA GLU A 78 3.45 11.82 -17.46
C GLU A 78 4.22 12.41 -16.28
N GLN A 79 3.72 13.50 -15.70
CA GLN A 79 4.36 14.16 -14.55
C GLN A 79 4.29 13.32 -13.27
N GLY A 80 3.26 12.48 -13.16
CA GLY A 80 3.05 11.60 -12.01
C GLY A 80 3.72 10.23 -12.14
N ARG A 81 4.31 9.89 -13.29
CA ARG A 81 4.89 8.57 -13.57
C ARG A 81 5.92 8.12 -12.52
N ARG A 82 6.67 9.05 -11.94
CA ARG A 82 7.64 8.76 -10.86
C ARG A 82 7.02 8.15 -9.61
N TYR A 83 5.72 8.35 -9.38
CA TYR A 83 5.00 7.85 -8.21
C TYR A 83 4.30 6.51 -8.45
N VAL A 84 4.26 6.05 -9.70
CA VAL A 84 3.63 4.79 -10.08
C VAL A 84 4.17 3.59 -9.30
N PRO A 85 5.50 3.41 -9.11
CA PRO A 85 6.01 2.29 -8.32
C PRO A 85 5.52 2.28 -6.87
N TYR A 86 5.40 3.46 -6.25
CA TYR A 86 4.85 3.58 -4.91
C TYR A 86 3.38 3.16 -4.88
N LEU A 87 2.57 3.70 -5.79
CA LEU A 87 1.13 3.39 -5.87
C LEU A 87 0.89 1.91 -6.16
N MET A 88 1.69 1.30 -7.04
CA MET A 88 1.66 -0.14 -7.31
C MET A 88 1.93 -0.95 -6.02
N THR A 89 2.94 -0.55 -5.26
CA THR A 89 3.30 -1.24 -4.01
C THR A 89 2.17 -1.14 -2.98
N VAL A 90 1.61 0.05 -2.79
CA VAL A 90 0.49 0.27 -1.87
C VAL A 90 -0.76 -0.49 -2.33
N ALA A 91 -1.07 -0.46 -3.62
CA ALA A 91 -2.22 -1.19 -4.17
C ALA A 91 -2.08 -2.71 -3.99
N LEU A 92 -0.89 -3.26 -4.25
CA LEU A 92 -0.59 -4.68 -4.02
C LEU A 92 -0.69 -5.04 -2.54
N TYR A 93 -0.16 -4.19 -1.65
CA TYR A 93 -0.27 -4.39 -0.21
C TYR A 93 -1.75 -4.43 0.23
N ILE A 94 -2.55 -3.45 -0.19
CA ILE A 94 -3.98 -3.38 0.15
C ILE A 94 -4.72 -4.60 -0.43
N ALA A 95 -4.42 -5.00 -1.65
CA ALA A 95 -5.03 -6.19 -2.26
C ALA A 95 -4.70 -7.46 -1.47
N CYS A 96 -3.44 -7.68 -1.11
CA CYS A 96 -3.03 -8.82 -0.28
C CYS A 96 -3.63 -8.78 1.12
N ALA A 97 -3.69 -7.59 1.74
CA ALA A 97 -4.29 -7.40 3.05
C ALA A 97 -5.78 -7.74 3.06
N ASN A 98 -6.51 -7.43 2.00
CA ASN A 98 -7.91 -7.80 1.87
C ASN A 98 -8.10 -9.29 1.54
N LEU A 99 -7.23 -9.86 0.69
CA LEU A 99 -7.26 -11.30 0.38
C LEU A 99 -7.02 -12.16 1.61
N ILE A 100 -6.15 -11.75 2.53
CA ILE A 100 -5.92 -12.44 3.80
C ILE A 100 -7.20 -12.55 4.63
N GLY A 101 -8.10 -11.56 4.55
CA GLY A 101 -9.41 -11.60 5.18
C GLY A 101 -10.28 -12.78 4.71
N VAL A 102 -10.13 -13.21 3.46
CA VAL A 102 -10.83 -14.38 2.92
C VAL A 102 -10.39 -15.68 3.59
N PHE A 103 -9.16 -15.74 4.07
CA PHE A 103 -8.62 -16.88 4.81
C PHE A 103 -8.99 -16.87 6.32
N GLY A 104 -9.82 -15.92 6.75
CA GLY A 104 -10.28 -15.81 8.14
C GLY A 104 -9.32 -15.11 9.09
N ILE A 105 -8.22 -14.55 8.59
CA ILE A 105 -7.29 -13.73 9.36
C ILE A 105 -7.80 -12.28 9.33
N LYS A 106 -7.81 -11.60 10.48
CA LYS A 106 -8.24 -10.21 10.54
C LYS A 106 -7.35 -9.35 9.61
N PRO A 107 -7.91 -8.71 8.57
CA PRO A 107 -7.10 -7.90 7.65
C PRO A 107 -6.54 -6.68 8.39
N PRO A 108 -5.24 -6.38 8.23
CA PRO A 108 -4.62 -5.24 8.91
C PRO A 108 -5.23 -3.89 8.51
N THR A 109 -5.90 -3.82 7.37
CA THR A 109 -6.64 -2.62 6.92
C THR A 109 -7.88 -2.31 7.77
N LYS A 110 -8.35 -3.21 8.63
CA LYS A 110 -9.37 -2.93 9.65
C LYS A 110 -8.82 -2.14 10.83
N ASP A 111 -7.51 -2.19 11.08
CA ASP A 111 -6.88 -1.44 12.15
C ASP A 111 -6.69 0.02 11.75
N LEU A 112 -7.26 0.91 12.57
CA LEU A 112 -7.18 2.36 12.36
C LEU A 112 -5.72 2.85 12.33
N ASN A 113 -4.83 2.26 13.12
CA ASN A 113 -3.43 2.65 13.16
C ASN A 113 -2.71 2.35 11.85
N VAL A 114 -2.99 1.18 11.24
CA VAL A 114 -2.42 0.78 9.94
C VAL A 114 -2.96 1.68 8.83
N THR A 115 -4.27 1.91 8.79
CA THR A 115 -4.88 2.77 7.78
C THR A 115 -4.46 4.23 7.95
N ALA A 116 -4.34 4.73 9.18
CA ALA A 116 -3.82 6.07 9.46
C ALA A 116 -2.35 6.21 9.02
N ALA A 117 -1.51 5.21 9.27
CA ALA A 117 -0.12 5.21 8.81
C ALA A 117 -0.02 5.26 7.28
N LEU A 118 -0.82 4.46 6.56
CA LEU A 118 -0.88 4.49 5.09
C LEU A 118 -1.37 5.85 4.57
N ALA A 119 -2.39 6.42 5.22
CA ALA A 119 -2.91 7.73 4.87
C ALA A 119 -1.86 8.83 5.08
N LEU A 120 -1.18 8.85 6.23
CA LEU A 120 -0.11 9.80 6.50
C LEU A 120 1.04 9.69 5.50
N MET A 121 1.46 8.46 5.17
CA MET A 121 2.49 8.22 4.16
C MET A 121 2.06 8.78 2.80
N SER A 122 0.81 8.56 2.40
CA SER A 122 0.26 9.06 1.13
C SER A 122 0.16 10.59 1.13
N ILE A 123 -0.28 11.20 2.23
CA ILE A 123 -0.32 12.66 2.39
C ILE A 123 1.08 13.25 2.28
N CYS A 124 2.07 12.71 3.01
CA CYS A 124 3.46 13.19 2.91
C CYS A 124 4.00 13.10 1.49
N LEU A 125 3.67 12.03 0.74
CA LEU A 125 4.09 11.87 -0.63
C LEU A 125 3.42 12.90 -1.56
N ILE A 126 2.12 13.15 -1.38
CA ILE A 126 1.36 14.14 -2.16
C ILE A 126 1.91 15.55 -1.91
N GLU A 127 2.12 15.92 -0.64
CA GLU A 127 2.70 17.20 -0.26
C GLU A 127 4.11 17.39 -0.83
N TYR A 128 4.97 16.38 -0.67
CA TYR A 128 6.32 16.39 -1.23
C TYR A 128 6.29 16.55 -2.77
N SER A 129 5.40 15.80 -3.42
CA SER A 129 5.20 15.88 -4.87
C SER A 129 4.75 17.26 -5.31
N GLY A 130 3.78 17.84 -4.61
CA GLY A 130 3.24 19.17 -4.89
C GLY A 130 4.30 20.26 -4.78
N VAL A 131 5.08 20.21 -3.69
CA VAL A 131 6.20 21.14 -3.47
C VAL A 131 7.30 20.98 -4.52
N HIS A 132 7.63 19.74 -4.87
CA HIS A 132 8.69 19.48 -5.86
C HIS A 132 8.29 19.87 -7.30
N ALA A 133 7.01 19.69 -7.66
CA ALA A 133 6.51 20.00 -8.99
C ALA A 133 6.29 21.50 -9.25
N ARG A 134 5.84 22.24 -8.23
CA ARG A 134 5.43 23.66 -8.36
C ARG A 134 6.35 24.64 -7.65
N GLY A 135 7.35 24.14 -6.92
CA GLY A 135 8.14 24.93 -5.99
C GLY A 135 7.32 25.35 -4.76
N GLY A 136 8.00 25.58 -3.60
CA GLY A 136 7.31 25.86 -2.33
C GLY A 136 6.35 27.06 -2.38
N LYS A 137 6.74 28.14 -3.06
CA LYS A 137 5.90 29.35 -3.22
C LYS A 137 4.68 29.09 -4.13
N GLY A 138 4.85 28.32 -5.21
CA GLY A 138 3.78 27.97 -6.14
C GLY A 138 2.76 27.03 -5.50
N PHE A 139 3.22 26.09 -4.68
CA PHE A 139 2.39 25.17 -3.94
C PHE A 139 1.51 25.88 -2.91
N LEU A 140 2.11 26.77 -2.08
CA LEU A 140 1.36 27.60 -1.12
C LEU A 140 0.29 28.47 -1.81
N LYS A 141 0.65 29.06 -2.98
CA LYS A 141 -0.31 29.84 -3.75
C LYS A 141 -1.47 29.00 -4.26
N SER A 142 -1.23 27.74 -4.65
CA SER A 142 -2.30 26.84 -5.12
C SER A 142 -3.24 26.37 -4.02
N LEU A 143 -2.79 26.36 -2.75
CA LEU A 143 -3.63 26.05 -1.60
C LEU A 143 -4.53 27.23 -1.18
N THR A 144 -4.05 28.47 -1.40
CA THR A 144 -4.75 29.68 -0.96
C THR A 144 -5.62 30.34 -2.05
N ALA A 145 -5.42 29.96 -3.32
CA ALA A 145 -6.18 30.46 -4.45
C ALA A 145 -6.69 29.30 -5.29
N PRO A 146 -7.83 28.67 -4.90
CA PRO A 146 -8.50 27.73 -5.78
C PRO A 146 -9.00 28.49 -7.01
N THR A 147 -8.52 28.07 -8.19
CA THR A 147 -9.01 28.55 -9.49
C THR A 147 -10.40 28.04 -9.77
#